data_49eeeb3ed3451107ad566653149c9d48
#
_entry.id   49eeeb3ed3451107ad566653149c9d48
#
_cell.length_a   1.000
_cell.length_b   1.000
_cell.length_c   1.000
_cell.angle_alpha   90.00
_cell.angle_beta   90.00
_cell.angle_gamma   90.00
#
_symmetry.space_group_name_H-M   'P 1'
#
loop_
_entity.id
_entity.type
_entity.pdbx_description
1 polymer ?
#
loop_
_entity_poly.entity_id
_entity_poly.type
_entity_poly.pdbx_seq_one_letter_code
_entity_poly.pdbx_strand_id
1 'polypeptide(L)'
;MDTTVKKTSDIEVKVGLNKDNLPVKIEWRATDNPDLKEFQECKAMMLGFFSKESLETMKMDLWTTEMQVNEMDRFMFQSLRAMADTYFRSTKNSELASDMQKFVQYFGEQTKILVRDEGEGPK
;
A
#
# COMPACT_ATOMS: atom_id res chain seq x y z
N MET A 1 10.09 -24.21 14.08
CA MET A 1 9.37 -22.94 14.18
C MET A 1 8.11 -23.12 15.02
N ASP A 2 7.92 -22.26 15.99
CA ASP A 2 6.74 -22.33 16.85
C ASP A 2 5.53 -21.74 16.12
N THR A 3 4.52 -22.55 15.93
CA THR A 3 3.29 -22.13 15.24
C THR A 3 2.10 -22.00 16.20
N THR A 4 2.37 -22.05 17.51
CA THR A 4 1.32 -21.92 18.53
C THR A 4 0.93 -20.45 18.65
N VAL A 5 -0.39 -20.18 18.52
CA VAL A 5 -0.88 -18.82 18.69
C VAL A 5 -0.84 -18.47 20.17
N LYS A 6 -0.06 -17.46 20.52
CA LYS A 6 0.04 -16.96 21.88
C LYS A 6 -0.84 -15.73 22.07
N LYS A 7 -0.99 -14.93 21.03
CA LYS A 7 -1.70 -13.67 21.10
C LYS A 7 -2.32 -13.36 19.75
N THR A 8 -3.50 -12.77 19.75
CA THR A 8 -4.19 -12.39 18.51
C THR A 8 -4.27 -10.87 18.43
N SER A 9 -3.86 -10.34 17.29
CA SER A 9 -3.97 -8.90 17.01
C SER A 9 -5.05 -8.71 15.96
N ASP A 10 -5.81 -7.62 16.09
CA ASP A 10 -6.90 -7.31 15.16
C ASP A 10 -6.57 -6.06 14.38
N ILE A 11 -6.87 -6.11 13.09
CA ILE A 11 -6.83 -4.94 12.22
C ILE A 11 -8.26 -4.72 11.76
N GLU A 12 -8.78 -3.52 11.96
CA GLU A 12 -10.17 -3.21 11.65
C GLU A 12 -10.20 -2.09 10.63
N VAL A 13 -10.98 -2.28 9.57
CA VAL A 13 -11.19 -1.27 8.53
C VAL A 13 -12.68 -1.02 8.43
N LYS A 14 -13.06 0.26 8.42
CA LYS A 14 -14.45 0.67 8.22
C LYS A 14 -14.54 1.50 6.96
N VAL A 15 -15.51 1.17 6.12
CA VAL A 15 -15.75 1.90 4.87
C VAL A 15 -17.14 2.50 4.94
N GLY A 16 -17.21 3.84 4.96
CA GLY A 16 -18.49 4.55 4.94
C GLY A 16 -18.91 4.81 3.51
N LEU A 17 -20.14 4.42 3.19
CA LEU A 17 -20.68 4.59 1.86
C LEU A 17 -21.77 5.66 1.87
N ASN A 18 -21.86 6.43 0.79
CA ASN A 18 -22.94 7.39 0.66
C ASN A 18 -24.19 6.71 0.09
N LYS A 19 -25.23 7.51 -0.21
CA LYS A 19 -26.51 6.97 -0.70
C LYS A 19 -26.36 6.22 -2.03
N ASP A 20 -25.31 6.50 -2.79
CA ASP A 20 -25.06 5.86 -4.08
C ASP A 20 -24.07 4.70 -3.94
N ASN A 21 -23.79 4.28 -2.70
CA ASN A 21 -22.85 3.19 -2.38
C ASN A 21 -21.42 3.49 -2.82
N LEU A 22 -21.04 4.77 -2.84
CA LEU A 22 -19.67 5.17 -3.11
C LEU A 22 -18.92 5.38 -1.79
N PRO A 23 -17.66 4.95 -1.70
CA PRO A 23 -16.90 5.18 -0.48
C PRO A 23 -16.65 6.68 -0.28
N VAL A 24 -16.99 7.19 0.90
CA VAL A 24 -16.74 8.59 1.24
C VAL A 24 -15.87 8.72 2.49
N LYS A 25 -15.68 7.62 3.21
CA LYS A 25 -14.84 7.63 4.39
C LYS A 25 -14.25 6.25 4.61
N ILE A 26 -12.94 6.18 4.72
CA ILE A 26 -12.25 4.95 5.07
C ILE A 26 -11.43 5.23 6.30
N GLU A 27 -11.59 4.41 7.34
CA GLU A 27 -10.79 4.55 8.55
C GLU A 27 -10.37 3.17 9.04
N TRP A 28 -9.24 3.11 9.75
CA TRP A 28 -8.68 1.84 10.18
C TRP A 28 -7.93 2.00 11.49
N ARG A 29 -7.75 0.88 12.17
CA ARG A 29 -6.94 0.82 13.38
C ARG A 29 -6.35 -0.56 13.54
N ALA A 30 -5.28 -0.63 14.34
CA ALA A 30 -4.63 -1.89 14.69
C ALA A 30 -4.51 -1.93 16.21
N THR A 31 -5.11 -2.94 16.83
CA THR A 31 -5.25 -2.96 18.29
C THR A 31 -3.93 -3.19 19.01
N ASP A 32 -2.95 -3.77 18.33
CA ASP A 32 -1.70 -4.17 18.95
C ASP A 32 -0.62 -3.09 18.92
N ASN A 33 -0.88 -1.98 18.22
CA ASN A 33 0.07 -0.89 18.08
C ASN A 33 -0.47 0.32 18.85
N PRO A 34 0.23 0.78 19.92
CA PRO A 34 -0.27 1.92 20.72
C PRO A 34 -0.53 3.17 19.88
N ASP A 35 0.24 3.37 18.82
CA ASP A 35 0.09 4.57 17.98
C ASP A 35 -1.08 4.44 17.00
N LEU A 36 -1.66 3.24 16.86
CA LEU A 36 -2.72 2.96 15.88
C LEU A 36 -3.98 2.40 16.54
N LYS A 37 -4.16 2.62 17.85
CA LYS A 37 -5.35 2.16 18.55
C LYS A 37 -6.58 2.95 18.16
N GLU A 38 -6.41 4.23 17.88
CA GLU A 38 -7.51 5.08 17.44
C GLU A 38 -7.65 4.99 15.93
N PHE A 39 -8.87 5.13 15.44
CA PHE A 39 -9.09 5.10 14.00
C PHE A 39 -8.34 6.23 13.31
N GLN A 40 -7.65 5.86 12.21
CA GLN A 40 -6.96 6.79 11.33
C GLN A 40 -7.77 6.87 10.04
N GLU A 41 -8.06 8.08 9.58
CA GLU A 41 -8.78 8.23 8.32
C GLU A 41 -7.79 8.22 7.16
N CYS A 42 -8.18 7.55 6.06
CA CYS A 42 -7.37 7.52 4.84
C CYS A 42 -8.27 7.71 3.63
N LYS A 43 -7.67 8.08 2.51
CA LYS A 43 -8.42 8.34 1.27
C LYS A 43 -8.49 7.11 0.38
N ALA A 44 -7.62 6.13 0.61
CA ALA A 44 -7.54 4.95 -0.23
C ALA A 44 -6.92 3.80 0.54
N MET A 45 -7.20 2.59 0.11
CA MET A 45 -6.59 1.40 0.71
C MET A 45 -6.44 0.32 -0.35
N MET A 46 -5.43 -0.53 -0.14
CA MET A 46 -5.23 -1.73 -0.94
C MET A 46 -4.97 -2.89 0.00
N LEU A 47 -5.78 -3.95 -0.12
CA LEU A 47 -5.62 -5.16 0.68
C LEU A 47 -5.47 -6.35 -0.25
N GLY A 48 -4.55 -7.24 0.10
CA GLY A 48 -4.38 -8.49 -0.63
C GLY A 48 -4.23 -9.62 0.36
N PHE A 49 -4.97 -10.69 0.14
CA PHE A 49 -4.89 -11.88 0.99
C PHE A 49 -4.56 -13.08 0.12
N PHE A 50 -3.45 -13.72 0.42
CA PHE A 50 -3.02 -14.91 -0.32
C PHE A 50 -3.64 -16.13 0.36
N SER A 51 -4.55 -16.81 -0.34
CA SER A 51 -5.27 -17.93 0.23
C SER A 51 -4.33 -19.10 0.51
N LYS A 52 -4.43 -19.63 1.75
CA LYS A 52 -3.62 -20.77 2.14
C LYS A 52 -4.00 -22.02 1.32
N GLU A 53 -5.25 -22.12 0.92
CA GLU A 53 -5.76 -23.30 0.21
C GLU A 53 -5.62 -23.17 -1.30
N SER A 54 -6.16 -22.08 -1.86
CA SER A 54 -6.18 -21.92 -3.33
C SER A 54 -4.88 -21.40 -3.90
N LEU A 55 -4.02 -20.78 -3.07
CA LEU A 55 -2.78 -20.14 -3.50
C LEU A 55 -3.05 -19.03 -4.51
N GLU A 56 -4.20 -18.36 -4.35
CA GLU A 56 -4.56 -17.21 -5.16
C GLU A 56 -4.76 -16.00 -4.27
N THR A 57 -4.57 -14.83 -4.83
CA THR A 57 -4.69 -13.58 -4.10
C THR A 57 -6.06 -12.97 -4.29
N MET A 58 -6.72 -12.65 -3.18
CA MET A 58 -7.94 -11.84 -3.21
C MET A 58 -7.56 -10.40 -2.92
N LYS A 59 -7.91 -9.50 -3.81
CA LYS A 59 -7.61 -8.08 -3.67
C LYS A 59 -8.87 -7.29 -3.37
N MET A 60 -8.72 -6.30 -2.53
CA MET A 60 -9.77 -5.33 -2.27
C MET A 60 -9.14 -3.95 -2.28
N ASP A 61 -9.39 -3.20 -3.33
CA ASP A 61 -8.81 -1.86 -3.50
C ASP A 61 -9.93 -0.85 -3.58
N LEU A 62 -9.89 0.14 -2.68
CA LEU A 62 -10.94 1.15 -2.57
C LEU A 62 -10.32 2.53 -2.45
N TRP A 63 -11.05 3.55 -2.93
CA TRP A 63 -10.66 4.94 -2.70
C TRP A 63 -11.92 5.77 -2.53
N THR A 64 -11.80 6.86 -1.76
CA THR A 64 -12.94 7.72 -1.50
C THR A 64 -13.13 8.72 -2.64
N THR A 65 -14.31 9.35 -2.64
CA THR A 65 -14.62 10.37 -3.64
C THR A 65 -13.72 11.59 -3.57
N GLU A 66 -12.97 11.75 -2.47
CA GLU A 66 -12.00 12.83 -2.32
C GLU A 66 -10.68 12.58 -3.02
N MET A 67 -10.41 11.33 -3.38
CA MET A 67 -9.11 10.96 -3.92
C MET A 67 -8.90 11.58 -5.30
N GLN A 68 -7.80 12.31 -5.46
CA GLN A 68 -7.46 12.95 -6.73
C GLN A 68 -6.46 12.08 -7.50
N VAL A 69 -6.38 12.33 -8.82
CA VAL A 69 -5.50 11.54 -9.68
C VAL A 69 -4.04 11.63 -9.23
N ASN A 70 -3.58 12.85 -8.91
CA ASN A 70 -2.20 13.01 -8.45
C ASN A 70 -1.96 12.34 -7.10
N GLU A 71 -2.98 12.25 -6.26
CA GLU A 71 -2.86 11.51 -5.01
C GLU A 71 -2.82 10.01 -5.26
N MET A 72 -3.58 9.53 -6.25
CA MET A 72 -3.51 8.12 -6.63
C MET A 72 -2.11 7.78 -7.16
N ASP A 73 -1.51 8.67 -7.96
CA ASP A 73 -0.15 8.48 -8.44
C ASP A 73 0.81 8.34 -7.26
N ARG A 74 0.67 9.20 -6.25
CA ARG A 74 1.53 9.14 -5.06
C ARG A 74 1.31 7.86 -4.27
N PHE A 75 0.05 7.48 -4.08
CA PHE A 75 -0.29 6.26 -3.35
C PHE A 75 0.31 5.04 -4.06
N MET A 76 0.15 5.00 -5.39
CA MET A 76 0.67 3.89 -6.18
C MET A 76 2.20 3.84 -6.14
N PHE A 77 2.85 5.02 -6.25
CA PHE A 77 4.31 5.09 -6.18
C PHE A 77 4.83 4.54 -4.84
N GLN A 78 4.24 5.01 -3.74
CA GLN A 78 4.66 4.58 -2.41
C GLN A 78 4.39 3.09 -2.20
N SER A 79 3.27 2.60 -2.72
CA SER A 79 2.91 1.18 -2.60
C SER A 79 3.86 0.30 -3.40
N LEU A 80 4.18 0.70 -4.63
CA LEU A 80 5.13 -0.06 -5.46
C LEU A 80 6.50 -0.13 -4.80
N ARG A 81 6.95 1.00 -4.21
CA ARG A 81 8.23 1.02 -3.51
C ARG A 81 8.23 0.07 -2.32
N ALA A 82 7.15 0.08 -1.55
CA ALA A 82 7.01 -0.82 -0.41
C ALA A 82 6.97 -2.28 -0.85
N MET A 83 6.31 -2.55 -1.99
CA MET A 83 6.24 -3.91 -2.52
C MET A 83 7.61 -4.44 -2.91
N ALA A 84 8.44 -3.58 -3.54
CA ALA A 84 9.80 -3.99 -3.92
C ALA A 84 10.61 -4.34 -2.67
N ASP A 85 10.47 -3.54 -1.60
CA ASP A 85 11.16 -3.80 -0.35
C ASP A 85 10.68 -5.11 0.28
N THR A 86 9.36 -5.31 0.31
CA THR A 86 8.78 -6.53 0.87
C THR A 86 9.25 -7.76 0.09
N TYR A 87 9.29 -7.65 -1.23
CA TYR A 87 9.75 -8.76 -2.06
C TYR A 87 11.19 -9.14 -1.72
N PHE A 88 12.06 -8.13 -1.62
CA PHE A 88 13.46 -8.40 -1.29
C PHE A 88 13.59 -9.03 0.10
N ARG A 89 12.89 -8.49 1.10
CA ARG A 89 13.00 -9.02 2.46
C ARG A 89 12.53 -10.46 2.57
N SER A 90 11.52 -10.82 1.78
CA SER A 90 10.91 -12.15 1.87
C SER A 90 11.62 -13.20 1.01
N THR A 91 12.23 -12.81 -0.11
CA THR A 91 12.84 -13.77 -1.04
C THR A 91 14.35 -13.70 -1.11
N LYS A 92 14.94 -12.55 -0.72
CA LYS A 92 16.36 -12.25 -0.87
C LYS A 92 16.81 -12.24 -2.33
N ASN A 93 15.88 -12.16 -3.27
CA ASN A 93 16.19 -12.08 -4.70
C ASN A 93 16.52 -10.62 -5.03
N SER A 94 17.79 -10.26 -4.83
CA SER A 94 18.22 -8.87 -4.97
C SER A 94 18.17 -8.40 -6.42
N GLU A 95 18.42 -9.30 -7.38
CA GLU A 95 18.41 -8.92 -8.79
C GLU A 95 17.01 -8.50 -9.22
N LEU A 96 16.00 -9.33 -8.92
CA LEU A 96 14.64 -9.02 -9.33
C LEU A 96 14.09 -7.84 -8.53
N ALA A 97 14.42 -7.76 -7.24
CA ALA A 97 14.02 -6.61 -6.43
C ALA A 97 14.60 -5.31 -6.99
N SER A 98 15.85 -5.36 -7.46
CA SER A 98 16.48 -4.20 -8.09
C SER A 98 15.72 -3.78 -9.35
N ASP A 99 15.27 -4.74 -10.14
CA ASP A 99 14.48 -4.44 -11.34
C ASP A 99 13.15 -3.81 -10.97
N MET A 100 12.52 -4.27 -9.89
CA MET A 100 11.31 -3.64 -9.39
C MET A 100 11.58 -2.19 -8.99
N GLN A 101 12.70 -1.94 -8.30
CA GLN A 101 13.06 -0.59 -7.86
C GLN A 101 13.32 0.33 -9.05
N LYS A 102 13.87 -0.20 -10.14
CA LYS A 102 14.05 0.58 -11.35
C LYS A 102 12.71 1.04 -11.93
N PHE A 103 11.73 0.17 -11.91
CA PHE A 103 10.39 0.55 -12.35
C PHE A 103 9.79 1.59 -11.42
N VAL A 104 9.97 1.43 -10.10
CA VAL A 104 9.47 2.40 -9.13
C VAL A 104 10.07 3.78 -9.40
N GLN A 105 11.37 3.83 -9.66
CA GLN A 105 12.06 5.08 -9.98
C GLN A 105 11.47 5.70 -11.24
N TYR A 106 11.29 4.90 -12.28
CA TYR A 106 10.69 5.33 -13.53
C TYR A 106 9.28 5.89 -13.29
N PHE A 107 8.46 5.16 -12.53
CA PHE A 107 7.10 5.57 -12.21
C PHE A 107 7.09 6.92 -11.47
N GLY A 108 8.00 7.06 -10.49
CA GLY A 108 8.09 8.29 -9.73
C GLY A 108 8.48 9.50 -10.58
N GLU A 109 9.36 9.28 -11.55
CA GLU A 109 9.78 10.35 -12.45
C GLU A 109 8.67 10.72 -13.44
N GLN A 110 7.99 9.72 -13.98
CA GLN A 110 6.93 9.96 -14.95
C GLN A 110 5.72 10.66 -14.33
N THR A 111 5.43 10.36 -13.07
CA THR A 111 4.33 11.01 -12.35
C THR A 111 4.77 12.31 -11.69
N LYS A 112 6.05 12.64 -11.77
CA LYS A 112 6.65 13.85 -11.19
C LYS A 112 6.57 13.88 -9.66
N ILE A 113 6.41 12.73 -9.03
CA ILE A 113 6.50 12.60 -7.58
C ILE A 113 7.95 12.73 -7.17
N LEU A 114 8.87 12.16 -7.96
CA LEU A 114 10.30 12.35 -7.78
C LEU A 114 10.77 13.47 -8.70
N VAL A 115 11.54 14.38 -8.14
CA VAL A 115 12.14 15.44 -8.93
C VAL A 115 13.34 14.83 -9.65
N ARG A 116 13.36 14.96 -10.98
CA ARG A 116 14.46 14.49 -11.77
C ARG A 116 15.67 15.40 -11.53
N ASP A 117 16.77 14.80 -11.13
CA ASP A 117 18.01 15.55 -10.95
C ASP A 117 18.68 15.73 -12.30
N GLU A 118 18.61 16.89 -12.83
CA GLU A 118 19.20 17.20 -14.13
C GLU A 118 20.36 18.12 -13.98
N GLY A 119 20.69 18.17 -12.87
CA GLY A 119 21.78 18.88 -12.58
C GLY A 119 21.46 19.99 -11.96
N GLU A 120 20.93 19.19 -12.37
CA GLU A 120 20.40 19.10 -12.39
C GLU A 120 20.09 19.21 -13.07
N GLY A 121 20.00 18.87 -13.74
CA GLY A 121 19.61 18.87 -14.31
C GLY A 121 19.27 18.91 -15.12
N PRO A 122 19.18 19.14 -15.56
CA PRO A 122 18.76 19.08 -16.21
C PRO A 122 18.65 18.82 -16.42
N LYS A 123 18.92 18.71 -16.33
CA LYS A 123 18.75 18.50 -16.28
C LYS A 123 18.38 18.34 -16.59
#